data_af48d0da6a25f76841f49c715451661c
#
_entry.id   af48d0da6a25f76841f49c715451661c
#
_cell.length_a   1.000
_cell.length_b   1.000
_cell.length_c   1.000
_cell.angle_alpha   90.00
_cell.angle_beta   90.00
_cell.angle_gamma   90.00
#
_symmetry.space_group_name_H-M   'P 1'
#
loop_
_entity.id
_entity.type
_entity.pdbx_description
1 polymer ?
#
loop_
_entity_poly.entity_id
_entity_poly.type
_entity_poly.pdbx_seq_one_letter_code
_entity_poly.pdbx_strand_id
1 'polypeptide(L)'
;GYVRYSNDGISYYKSNGKVIWNQTYSMQNPKVSICGNSIAVADINGSSAYSFNTSGQVGKADTSMPILQIEVSDNGKMAAVLDDNNANYINMYDTNGEKIYSVKTTLSGDGYPIDVSISPDAKKLIASFIRVSGDEIKTDVVFYNFSDVGKNETERVVGGFNYDDVIVGDVKFINDTMAVAVGENVVSIYKIKEYPSLEHTIKIDNEIERVFYSDQYIGLVLDNSESGDPYKLVVYNTSGKQVLDTTFSIQYTNVQFDGKSVIMSNASSFVLMNMRGKQLADISFDMPVIDVLPTGSRGVYTVVNSKYIQSIKLK
;
A
#
# COMPACT_ATOMS: atom_id res chain seq x y z
N GLY A 1 -0.28 -11.84 -12.95
CA GLY A 1 0.60 -11.00 -13.78
C GLY A 1 1.27 -9.91 -12.95
N TYR A 2 2.04 -9.07 -13.61
CA TYR A 2 2.75 -7.94 -12.99
C TYR A 2 2.88 -6.80 -13.98
N VAL A 3 3.19 -5.61 -13.47
CA VAL A 3 3.44 -4.40 -14.27
C VAL A 3 4.90 -3.99 -14.19
N ARG A 4 5.40 -3.40 -15.29
CA ARG A 4 6.65 -2.63 -15.32
C ARG A 4 6.31 -1.24 -15.80
N TYR A 5 6.84 -0.24 -15.13
CA TYR A 5 6.58 1.16 -15.47
C TYR A 5 7.87 1.99 -15.41
N SER A 6 7.86 3.08 -16.11
CA SER A 6 8.89 4.10 -16.19
C SER A 6 8.26 5.47 -16.43
N ASN A 7 9.08 6.49 -16.62
CA ASN A 7 8.60 7.82 -16.99
C ASN A 7 7.88 7.86 -18.35
N ASP A 8 8.16 6.88 -19.24
CA ASP A 8 7.68 6.87 -20.63
C ASP A 8 6.48 5.93 -20.84
N GLY A 9 6.09 5.14 -19.84
CA GLY A 9 4.95 4.24 -19.99
C GLY A 9 4.89 3.09 -19.00
N ILE A 10 3.85 2.28 -19.15
CA ILE A 10 3.56 1.10 -18.35
C ILE A 10 3.24 -0.10 -19.24
N SER A 11 3.63 -1.27 -18.82
CA SER A 11 3.39 -2.54 -19.51
C SER A 11 2.89 -3.59 -18.54
N TYR A 12 1.90 -4.37 -18.97
CA TYR A 12 1.38 -5.50 -18.22
C TYR A 12 1.85 -6.83 -18.81
N TYR A 13 2.32 -7.69 -17.94
CA TYR A 13 2.88 -9.00 -18.28
C TYR A 13 2.12 -10.14 -17.58
N LYS A 14 1.99 -11.27 -18.25
CA LYS A 14 1.70 -12.54 -17.57
C LYS A 14 2.88 -12.97 -16.69
N SER A 15 2.62 -13.85 -15.72
CA SER A 15 3.65 -14.43 -14.85
C SER A 15 4.78 -15.15 -15.61
N ASN A 16 4.53 -15.60 -16.85
CA ASN A 16 5.53 -16.21 -17.73
C ASN A 16 6.35 -15.20 -18.57
N GLY A 17 6.20 -13.90 -18.32
CA GLY A 17 6.92 -12.84 -19.02
C GLY A 17 6.32 -12.40 -20.35
N LYS A 18 5.19 -13.00 -20.79
CA LYS A 18 4.51 -12.55 -22.01
C LYS A 18 3.86 -11.20 -21.80
N VAL A 19 4.21 -10.20 -22.63
CA VAL A 19 3.53 -8.90 -22.68
C VAL A 19 2.08 -9.09 -23.13
N ILE A 20 1.14 -8.49 -22.42
CA ILE A 20 -0.27 -8.46 -22.77
C ILE A 20 -0.61 -7.14 -23.45
N TRP A 21 -0.18 -6.03 -22.84
CA TRP A 21 -0.34 -4.70 -23.40
C TRP A 21 0.77 -3.75 -22.95
N ASN A 22 0.97 -2.69 -23.74
CA ASN A 22 1.83 -1.56 -23.43
C ASN A 22 1.04 -0.28 -23.61
N GLN A 23 1.27 0.71 -22.75
CA GLN A 23 0.72 2.04 -22.85
C GLN A 23 1.82 3.07 -22.62
N THR A 24 1.94 4.03 -23.53
CA THR A 24 2.88 5.15 -23.40
C THR A 24 2.21 6.33 -22.71
N TYR A 25 2.98 7.03 -21.92
CA TYR A 25 2.68 8.33 -21.33
C TYR A 25 3.98 9.12 -21.17
N SER A 26 3.93 10.36 -20.72
CA SER A 26 5.09 11.12 -20.30
C SER A 26 4.82 11.64 -18.89
N MET A 27 5.54 11.16 -17.92
CA MET A 27 5.45 11.52 -16.50
C MET A 27 6.84 11.81 -15.95
N GLN A 28 6.94 12.76 -15.01
CA GLN A 28 8.20 13.08 -14.35
C GLN A 28 8.47 12.16 -13.15
N ASN A 29 7.42 11.84 -12.40
CA ASN A 29 7.51 11.03 -11.18
C ASN A 29 6.33 10.04 -11.07
N PRO A 30 6.30 8.99 -11.93
CA PRO A 30 5.21 8.03 -11.94
C PRO A 30 5.18 7.21 -10.65
N LYS A 31 3.99 7.10 -10.06
CA LYS A 31 3.68 6.19 -8.95
C LYS A 31 2.53 5.29 -9.35
N VAL A 32 2.62 4.03 -8.94
CA VAL A 32 1.64 2.99 -9.26
C VAL A 32 0.97 2.52 -7.97
N SER A 33 -0.36 2.45 -8.00
CA SER A 33 -1.18 1.74 -7.01
C SER A 33 -1.86 0.56 -7.67
N ILE A 34 -1.97 -0.57 -6.95
CA ILE A 34 -2.58 -1.80 -7.46
C ILE A 34 -3.53 -2.36 -6.42
N CYS A 35 -4.75 -2.70 -6.86
CA CYS A 35 -5.72 -3.43 -6.05
C CYS A 35 -6.41 -4.47 -6.93
N GLY A 36 -6.28 -5.75 -6.58
CA GLY A 36 -6.82 -6.85 -7.39
C GLY A 36 -6.31 -6.82 -8.84
N ASN A 37 -7.23 -6.60 -9.77
CA ASN A 37 -6.95 -6.50 -11.21
C ASN A 37 -6.86 -5.05 -11.72
N SER A 38 -7.04 -4.09 -10.84
CA SER A 38 -7.02 -2.66 -11.18
C SER A 38 -5.67 -2.03 -10.86
N ILE A 39 -5.24 -1.13 -11.73
CA ILE A 39 -3.95 -0.46 -11.67
C ILE A 39 -4.22 1.04 -11.89
N ALA A 40 -3.68 1.89 -11.05
CA ALA A 40 -3.58 3.32 -11.32
C ALA A 40 -2.12 3.72 -11.43
N VAL A 41 -1.82 4.67 -12.30
CA VAL A 41 -0.53 5.37 -12.34
C VAL A 41 -0.77 6.86 -12.39
N ALA A 42 -0.08 7.61 -11.55
CA ALA A 42 -0.16 9.07 -11.52
C ALA A 42 1.23 9.69 -11.53
N ASP A 43 1.31 10.86 -12.14
CA ASP A 43 2.50 11.71 -12.08
C ASP A 43 2.47 12.50 -10.76
N ILE A 44 3.30 12.12 -9.80
CA ILE A 44 3.38 12.81 -8.51
C ILE A 44 4.04 14.18 -8.70
N ASN A 45 3.42 15.21 -8.16
CA ASN A 45 3.65 16.64 -8.41
C ASN A 45 3.26 17.09 -9.83
N GLY A 46 2.71 16.19 -10.64
CA GLY A 46 2.04 16.48 -11.91
C GLY A 46 0.52 16.47 -11.77
N SER A 47 -0.19 16.44 -12.90
CA SER A 47 -1.66 16.58 -12.94
C SER A 47 -2.37 15.50 -13.73
N SER A 48 -1.71 14.40 -14.07
CA SER A 48 -2.32 13.32 -14.83
C SER A 48 -2.29 11.99 -14.08
N ALA A 49 -3.40 11.26 -14.13
CA ALA A 49 -3.51 9.90 -13.64
C ALA A 49 -4.25 9.02 -14.65
N TYR A 50 -3.85 7.78 -14.74
CA TYR A 50 -4.46 6.78 -15.63
C TYR A 50 -4.92 5.58 -14.85
N SER A 51 -6.05 5.01 -15.22
CA SER A 51 -6.52 3.72 -14.73
C SER A 51 -6.39 2.65 -15.81
N PHE A 52 -5.97 1.48 -15.39
CA PHE A 52 -5.80 0.29 -16.21
C PHE A 52 -6.40 -0.94 -15.52
N ASN A 53 -6.60 -1.97 -16.30
CA ASN A 53 -6.85 -3.33 -15.80
C ASN A 53 -6.00 -4.34 -16.59
N THR A 54 -6.24 -5.62 -16.37
CA THR A 54 -5.53 -6.69 -17.09
C THR A 54 -5.75 -6.71 -18.59
N SER A 55 -6.72 -5.93 -19.14
CA SER A 55 -7.04 -5.83 -20.56
C SER A 55 -6.49 -4.55 -21.23
N GLY A 56 -6.06 -3.56 -20.46
CA GLY A 56 -5.51 -2.30 -20.97
C GLY A 56 -5.98 -1.07 -20.21
N GLN A 57 -5.84 0.10 -20.84
CA GLN A 57 -6.31 1.37 -20.29
C GLN A 57 -7.83 1.39 -20.18
N VAL A 58 -8.33 1.88 -19.05
CA VAL A 58 -9.76 2.07 -18.78
C VAL A 58 -10.13 3.54 -18.80
N GLY A 59 -9.34 4.40 -18.14
CA GLY A 59 -9.64 5.81 -18.04
C GLY A 59 -8.41 6.68 -17.84
N LYS A 60 -8.66 8.01 -17.85
CA LYS A 60 -7.66 9.04 -17.58
C LYS A 60 -8.33 10.16 -16.78
N ALA A 61 -7.68 10.60 -15.72
CA ALA A 61 -8.04 11.79 -14.97
C ALA A 61 -6.96 12.87 -15.18
N ASP A 62 -7.40 14.06 -15.59
CA ASP A 62 -6.56 15.26 -15.60
C ASP A 62 -6.99 16.14 -14.43
N THR A 63 -6.08 16.39 -13.50
CA THR A 63 -6.35 17.19 -12.31
C THR A 63 -5.96 18.64 -12.53
N SER A 64 -6.64 19.57 -11.85
CA SER A 64 -6.28 21.00 -11.90
C SER A 64 -5.17 21.39 -10.92
N MET A 65 -4.75 20.46 -10.08
CA MET A 65 -3.77 20.64 -8.99
C MET A 65 -2.79 19.48 -9.01
N PRO A 66 -1.57 19.67 -8.49
CA PRO A 66 -0.58 18.60 -8.37
C PRO A 66 -1.11 17.41 -7.53
N ILE A 67 -0.79 16.22 -7.98
CA ILE A 67 -1.14 14.97 -7.31
C ILE A 67 -0.03 14.65 -6.29
N LEU A 68 -0.39 14.48 -5.03
CA LEU A 68 0.51 14.03 -3.96
C LEU A 68 0.50 12.51 -3.82
N GLN A 69 -0.69 11.90 -3.92
CA GLN A 69 -0.87 10.45 -3.76
C GLN A 69 -1.97 9.95 -4.68
N ILE A 70 -1.89 8.68 -5.04
CA ILE A 70 -2.90 7.97 -5.84
C ILE A 70 -3.14 6.57 -5.26
N GLU A 71 -4.40 6.22 -5.06
CA GLU A 71 -4.85 4.88 -4.70
C GLU A 71 -5.91 4.38 -5.67
N VAL A 72 -5.96 3.07 -5.89
CA VAL A 72 -6.97 2.43 -6.73
C VAL A 72 -7.69 1.32 -5.96
N SER A 73 -8.98 1.20 -6.17
CA SER A 73 -9.82 0.11 -5.66
C SER A 73 -9.86 -1.07 -6.63
N ASP A 74 -10.33 -2.23 -6.17
CA ASP A 74 -10.44 -3.43 -7.03
C ASP A 74 -11.43 -3.24 -8.20
N ASN A 75 -12.43 -2.37 -8.03
CA ASN A 75 -13.37 -2.02 -9.09
C ASN A 75 -12.89 -0.86 -10.02
N GLY A 76 -11.64 -0.41 -9.90
CA GLY A 76 -10.98 0.55 -10.79
C GLY A 76 -11.28 2.02 -10.51
N LYS A 77 -11.99 2.36 -9.44
CA LYS A 77 -12.11 3.76 -9.01
C LYS A 77 -10.82 4.21 -8.35
N MET A 78 -10.49 5.50 -8.52
CA MET A 78 -9.27 6.08 -7.98
C MET A 78 -9.58 7.10 -6.89
N ALA A 79 -8.70 7.18 -5.89
CA ALA A 79 -8.63 8.28 -4.94
C ALA A 79 -7.29 9.01 -5.11
N ALA A 80 -7.31 10.32 -5.27
CA ALA A 80 -6.10 11.14 -5.36
C ALA A 80 -6.11 12.24 -4.31
N VAL A 81 -4.98 12.42 -3.65
CA VAL A 81 -4.70 13.59 -2.80
C VAL A 81 -4.06 14.64 -3.67
N LEU A 82 -4.63 15.84 -3.69
CA LEU A 82 -4.18 16.97 -4.49
C LEU A 82 -3.75 18.12 -3.57
N ASP A 83 -2.73 18.87 -4.00
CA ASP A 83 -2.21 20.03 -3.28
C ASP A 83 -2.73 21.35 -3.86
N ASP A 84 -3.19 22.24 -3.00
CA ASP A 84 -3.63 23.60 -3.33
C ASP A 84 -3.00 24.64 -2.36
N ASN A 85 -1.70 24.53 -2.13
CA ASN A 85 -0.89 25.41 -1.28
C ASN A 85 -1.38 25.60 0.17
N ASN A 86 -2.66 25.95 0.38
CA ASN A 86 -3.26 26.22 1.70
C ASN A 86 -4.31 25.17 2.11
N ALA A 87 -4.59 24.24 1.23
CA ALA A 87 -5.57 23.19 1.42
C ALA A 87 -5.15 21.95 0.62
N ASN A 88 -5.68 20.80 1.00
CA ASN A 88 -5.57 19.59 0.20
C ASN A 88 -6.97 19.14 -0.22
N TYR A 89 -7.03 18.39 -1.30
CA TYR A 89 -8.29 17.80 -1.76
C TYR A 89 -8.11 16.30 -1.88
N ILE A 90 -9.04 15.54 -1.32
CA ILE A 90 -9.15 14.10 -1.59
C ILE A 90 -10.23 13.94 -2.64
N ASN A 91 -9.84 13.72 -3.88
CA ASN A 91 -10.75 13.53 -5.00
C ASN A 91 -10.94 12.06 -5.31
N MET A 92 -12.20 11.68 -5.48
CA MET A 92 -12.58 10.36 -6.00
C MET A 92 -12.92 10.46 -7.47
N TYR A 93 -12.44 9.52 -8.25
CA TYR A 93 -12.68 9.40 -9.68
C TYR A 93 -13.35 8.07 -10.01
N ASP A 94 -14.23 8.05 -10.98
CA ASP A 94 -14.77 6.81 -11.52
C ASP A 94 -13.74 6.08 -12.41
N THR A 95 -14.12 4.95 -12.97
CA THR A 95 -13.27 4.14 -13.83
C THR A 95 -12.84 4.85 -15.12
N ASN A 96 -13.61 5.85 -15.60
CA ASN A 96 -13.28 6.63 -16.79
C ASN A 96 -12.35 7.81 -16.49
N GLY A 97 -12.14 8.11 -15.20
CA GLY A 97 -11.35 9.26 -14.72
C GLY A 97 -12.20 10.51 -14.50
N GLU A 98 -13.53 10.42 -14.49
CA GLU A 98 -14.40 11.52 -14.14
C GLU A 98 -14.48 11.70 -12.61
N LYS A 99 -14.33 12.94 -12.13
CA LYS A 99 -14.41 13.24 -10.71
C LYS A 99 -15.84 13.07 -10.19
N ILE A 100 -16.03 12.14 -9.28
CA ILE A 100 -17.34 11.81 -8.68
C ILE A 100 -17.52 12.38 -7.28
N TYR A 101 -16.39 12.72 -6.59
CA TYR A 101 -16.45 13.29 -5.25
C TYR A 101 -15.17 14.08 -4.93
N SER A 102 -15.29 15.07 -4.03
CA SER A 102 -14.17 15.87 -3.54
C SER A 102 -14.38 16.22 -2.08
N VAL A 103 -13.38 15.96 -1.25
CA VAL A 103 -13.29 16.44 0.13
C VAL A 103 -12.20 17.49 0.17
N LYS A 104 -12.49 18.66 0.72
CA LYS A 104 -11.49 19.69 0.99
C LYS A 104 -11.01 19.54 2.44
N THR A 105 -9.70 19.51 2.64
CA THR A 105 -9.06 19.57 3.96
C THR A 105 -8.18 20.81 4.06
N THR A 106 -8.11 21.41 5.24
CA THR A 106 -7.34 22.62 5.48
C THR A 106 -6.16 22.32 6.40
N LEU A 107 -5.01 22.88 6.11
CA LEU A 107 -3.80 22.65 6.92
C LEU A 107 -4.00 23.10 8.38
N SER A 108 -4.75 24.19 8.62
CA SER A 108 -5.00 24.73 9.95
C SER A 108 -6.07 23.98 10.74
N GLY A 109 -7.01 23.31 10.07
CA GLY A 109 -8.12 22.59 10.70
C GLY A 109 -7.87 21.09 10.78
N ASP A 110 -7.59 20.49 9.64
CA ASP A 110 -7.49 19.02 9.49
C ASP A 110 -6.03 18.52 9.57
N GLY A 111 -5.05 19.36 9.25
CA GLY A 111 -3.65 18.99 9.13
C GLY A 111 -3.24 18.64 7.71
N TYR A 112 -1.98 18.21 7.57
CA TYR A 112 -1.42 17.78 6.29
C TYR A 112 -1.65 16.27 6.09
N PRO A 113 -2.22 15.83 4.95
CA PRO A 113 -2.42 14.41 4.68
C PRO A 113 -1.07 13.71 4.48
N ILE A 114 -0.82 12.67 5.29
CA ILE A 114 0.39 11.84 5.21
C ILE A 114 0.15 10.67 4.26
N ASP A 115 -0.96 9.94 4.48
CA ASP A 115 -1.26 8.75 3.73
C ASP A 115 -2.78 8.53 3.61
N VAL A 116 -3.18 7.88 2.52
CA VAL A 116 -4.58 7.52 2.25
C VAL A 116 -4.68 6.10 1.71
N SER A 117 -5.77 5.43 2.02
CA SER A 117 -6.11 4.15 1.41
C SER A 117 -7.61 4.04 1.14
N ILE A 118 -7.94 3.55 -0.05
CA ILE A 118 -9.33 3.28 -0.46
C ILE A 118 -9.66 1.81 -0.23
N SER A 119 -10.90 1.52 0.23
CA SER A 119 -11.36 0.12 0.32
C SER A 119 -11.47 -0.54 -1.05
N PRO A 120 -11.27 -1.85 -1.18
CA PRO A 120 -11.38 -2.57 -2.45
C PRO A 120 -12.72 -2.31 -3.18
N ASP A 121 -13.83 -2.18 -2.45
CA ASP A 121 -15.15 -1.86 -3.01
C ASP A 121 -15.35 -0.37 -3.35
N ALA A 122 -14.35 0.48 -3.11
CA ALA A 122 -14.37 1.94 -3.29
C ALA A 122 -15.46 2.70 -2.51
N LYS A 123 -16.02 2.11 -1.45
CA LYS A 123 -17.07 2.77 -0.66
C LYS A 123 -16.52 3.51 0.54
N LYS A 124 -15.28 3.24 0.94
CA LYS A 124 -14.67 3.83 2.12
C LYS A 124 -13.24 4.28 1.83
N LEU A 125 -12.79 5.26 2.59
CA LEU A 125 -11.40 5.73 2.57
C LEU A 125 -10.95 5.97 4.00
N ILE A 126 -9.71 5.65 4.30
CA ILE A 126 -8.99 6.03 5.51
C ILE A 126 -7.89 7.01 5.10
N ALA A 127 -7.68 8.03 5.92
CA ALA A 127 -6.60 9.01 5.74
C ALA A 127 -5.95 9.32 7.08
N SER A 128 -4.63 9.51 7.10
CA SER A 128 -3.90 10.06 8.23
C SER A 128 -3.47 11.49 7.94
N PHE A 129 -3.64 12.37 8.93
CA PHE A 129 -3.32 13.78 8.85
C PHE A 129 -2.41 14.15 10.01
N ILE A 130 -1.30 14.84 9.73
CA ILE A 130 -0.41 15.36 10.75
C ILE A 130 -0.70 16.83 11.04
N ARG A 131 -0.77 17.19 12.32
CA ARG A 131 -0.80 18.56 12.80
C ARG A 131 0.36 18.80 13.74
N VAL A 132 1.02 19.93 13.56
CA VAL A 132 2.11 20.38 14.43
C VAL A 132 1.69 21.72 15.05
N SER A 133 1.68 21.79 16.37
CA SER A 133 1.33 23.01 17.12
C SER A 133 2.35 23.23 18.25
N GLY A 134 3.32 24.13 18.02
CA GLY A 134 4.45 24.26 18.91
C GLY A 134 5.31 22.99 18.91
N ASP A 135 5.51 22.41 20.11
CA ASP A 135 6.26 21.16 20.28
C ASP A 135 5.37 19.90 20.24
N GLU A 136 4.06 20.07 20.08
CA GLU A 136 3.12 18.94 20.03
C GLU A 136 2.91 18.45 18.60
N ILE A 137 3.05 17.14 18.40
CA ILE A 137 2.72 16.44 17.16
C ILE A 137 1.44 15.63 17.41
N LYS A 138 0.46 15.78 16.52
CA LYS A 138 -0.78 14.99 16.55
C LYS A 138 -1.04 14.40 15.20
N THR A 139 -1.43 13.15 15.17
CA THR A 139 -1.94 12.52 13.95
C THR A 139 -3.41 12.17 14.14
N ASP A 140 -4.23 12.57 13.19
CA ASP A 140 -5.64 12.21 13.12
C ASP A 140 -5.83 11.18 12.02
N VAL A 141 -6.40 10.02 12.37
CA VAL A 141 -6.82 8.99 11.41
C VAL A 141 -8.30 9.14 11.19
N VAL A 142 -8.70 9.53 9.98
CA VAL A 142 -10.08 9.90 9.62
C VAL A 142 -10.65 8.89 8.63
N PHE A 143 -11.91 8.52 8.82
CA PHE A 143 -12.64 7.59 7.98
C PHE A 143 -13.77 8.28 7.22
N TYR A 144 -13.81 8.04 5.92
CA TYR A 144 -14.84 8.54 5.00
C TYR A 144 -15.69 7.38 4.47
N ASN A 145 -16.98 7.63 4.25
CA ASN A 145 -17.89 6.66 3.66
C ASN A 145 -18.63 7.26 2.46
N PHE A 146 -18.39 6.72 1.27
CA PHE A 146 -18.98 7.18 0.01
C PHE A 146 -20.27 6.43 -0.37
N SER A 147 -20.76 5.53 0.49
CA SER A 147 -22.07 4.90 0.34
C SER A 147 -23.21 5.84 0.81
N ASP A 148 -24.44 5.34 0.82
CA ASP A 148 -25.60 6.10 1.27
C ASP A 148 -25.51 6.52 2.74
N VAL A 149 -24.82 5.77 3.58
CA VAL A 149 -24.58 6.13 4.98
C VAL A 149 -23.84 7.47 5.07
N GLY A 150 -22.72 7.61 4.38
CA GLY A 150 -21.95 8.84 4.44
C GLY A 150 -22.59 10.04 3.75
N LYS A 151 -23.67 9.87 2.97
CA LYS A 151 -24.43 11.02 2.40
C LYS A 151 -25.06 11.90 3.46
N ASN A 152 -25.35 11.34 4.63
CA ASN A 152 -25.96 12.06 5.75
C ASN A 152 -24.92 12.67 6.70
N GLU A 153 -23.64 12.41 6.48
CA GLU A 153 -22.54 12.89 7.30
C GLU A 153 -21.86 14.11 6.64
N THR A 154 -21.41 15.05 7.47
CA THR A 154 -20.65 16.22 7.00
C THR A 154 -19.37 15.74 6.32
N GLU A 155 -19.16 16.18 5.07
CA GLU A 155 -17.98 15.82 4.26
C GLU A 155 -17.73 14.29 4.16
N ARG A 156 -18.77 13.49 4.41
CA ARG A 156 -18.75 12.04 4.45
C ARG A 156 -17.84 11.43 5.51
N VAL A 157 -17.44 12.20 6.50
CA VAL A 157 -16.67 11.73 7.65
C VAL A 157 -17.56 10.89 8.56
N VAL A 158 -17.22 9.65 8.75
CA VAL A 158 -17.97 8.70 9.61
C VAL A 158 -17.26 8.40 10.93
N GLY A 159 -16.09 8.95 11.16
CA GLY A 159 -15.35 8.85 12.43
C GLY A 159 -13.89 9.15 12.29
N GLY A 160 -13.21 9.29 13.42
CA GLY A 160 -11.78 9.56 13.49
C GLY A 160 -11.20 9.11 14.83
N PHE A 161 -9.88 8.96 14.85
CA PHE A 161 -9.09 8.58 16.02
C PHE A 161 -7.85 9.45 16.07
N ASN A 162 -7.52 9.95 17.26
CA ASN A 162 -6.42 10.86 17.51
C ASN A 162 -5.25 10.11 18.12
N TYR A 163 -4.05 10.45 17.70
CA TYR A 163 -2.79 9.95 18.21
C TYR A 163 -1.94 11.18 18.66
N ASP A 164 -1.76 11.29 19.96
CA ASP A 164 -0.92 12.34 20.56
C ASP A 164 0.53 11.85 20.62
N ASP A 165 1.47 12.67 20.15
CA ASP A 165 2.91 12.40 20.13
C ASP A 165 3.30 11.12 19.36
N VAL A 166 2.50 10.73 18.35
CA VAL A 166 2.75 9.59 17.47
C VAL A 166 2.46 10.00 16.03
N ILE A 167 3.42 9.79 15.15
CA ILE A 167 3.19 9.93 13.70
C ILE A 167 2.66 8.62 13.16
N VAL A 168 1.43 8.64 12.64
CA VAL A 168 0.84 7.51 11.89
C VAL A 168 1.14 7.71 10.41
N GLY A 169 2.21 7.09 9.95
CA GLY A 169 2.76 7.29 8.61
C GLY A 169 2.18 6.39 7.52
N ASP A 170 1.45 5.34 7.89
CA ASP A 170 0.89 4.38 6.93
C ASP A 170 -0.52 3.98 7.33
N VAL A 171 -1.45 4.03 6.40
CA VAL A 171 -2.82 3.55 6.56
C VAL A 171 -3.21 2.66 5.41
N LYS A 172 -3.86 1.52 5.69
CA LYS A 172 -4.23 0.55 4.65
C LYS A 172 -5.57 -0.12 4.91
N PHE A 173 -6.44 -0.14 3.91
CA PHE A 173 -7.56 -1.08 3.87
C PHE A 173 -7.03 -2.47 3.53
N ILE A 174 -7.22 -3.41 4.46
CA ILE A 174 -6.88 -4.83 4.28
C ILE A 174 -7.94 -5.53 3.41
N ASN A 175 -9.19 -5.16 3.62
CA ASN A 175 -10.36 -5.60 2.85
C ASN A 175 -11.48 -4.56 2.98
N ASP A 176 -12.67 -4.85 2.47
CA ASP A 176 -13.80 -3.90 2.48
C ASP A 176 -14.26 -3.44 3.87
N THR A 177 -13.90 -4.15 4.93
CA THR A 177 -14.40 -3.90 6.29
C THR A 177 -13.34 -3.77 7.36
N MET A 178 -12.06 -3.85 6.98
CA MET A 178 -10.95 -3.75 7.91
C MET A 178 -9.87 -2.82 7.37
N ALA A 179 -9.40 -1.95 8.23
CA ALA A 179 -8.29 -1.04 7.95
C ALA A 179 -7.26 -1.09 9.09
N VAL A 180 -6.05 -0.71 8.76
CA VAL A 180 -4.91 -0.64 9.67
C VAL A 180 -4.31 0.75 9.60
N ALA A 181 -3.86 1.25 10.74
CA ALA A 181 -3.01 2.42 10.84
C ALA A 181 -1.73 2.05 11.58
N VAL A 182 -0.59 2.40 11.01
CA VAL A 182 0.73 2.10 11.57
C VAL A 182 1.45 3.39 11.90
N GLY A 183 1.69 3.57 13.18
CA GLY A 183 2.52 4.64 13.72
C GLY A 183 3.91 4.14 14.10
N GLU A 184 4.76 5.05 14.56
CA GLU A 184 6.15 4.75 14.93
C GLU A 184 6.28 3.62 15.94
N ASN A 185 5.32 3.48 16.86
CA ASN A 185 5.35 2.53 17.97
C ASN A 185 4.01 1.82 18.19
N VAL A 186 3.10 1.88 17.23
CA VAL A 186 1.74 1.35 17.36
C VAL A 186 1.20 0.83 16.04
N VAL A 187 0.49 -0.28 16.10
CA VAL A 187 -0.37 -0.77 15.02
C VAL A 187 -1.79 -0.82 15.52
N SER A 188 -2.69 -0.08 14.90
CA SER A 188 -4.11 -0.05 15.21
C SER A 188 -4.91 -0.74 14.12
N ILE A 189 -5.77 -1.65 14.50
CA ILE A 189 -6.65 -2.41 13.60
C ILE A 189 -8.08 -1.96 13.82
N TYR A 190 -8.71 -1.52 12.76
CA TYR A 190 -10.08 -1.01 12.77
C TYR A 190 -11.00 -1.94 11.99
N LYS A 191 -12.21 -2.04 12.47
CA LYS A 191 -13.33 -2.61 11.73
C LYS A 191 -14.24 -1.49 11.30
N ILE A 192 -14.62 -1.48 10.04
CA ILE A 192 -15.52 -0.48 9.48
C ILE A 192 -16.58 -1.14 8.61
N LYS A 193 -17.80 -1.20 9.11
CA LYS A 193 -18.97 -1.55 8.30
C LYS A 193 -19.59 -0.28 7.73
N GLU A 194 -20.18 0.52 8.57
CA GLU A 194 -20.74 1.85 8.30
C GLU A 194 -19.91 2.92 8.98
N TYR A 195 -19.64 2.74 10.27
CA TYR A 195 -18.81 3.56 11.13
C TYR A 195 -17.59 2.77 11.61
N PRO A 196 -16.45 3.42 11.83
CA PRO A 196 -15.24 2.73 12.29
C PRO A 196 -15.31 2.40 13.79
N SER A 197 -14.74 1.26 14.16
CA SER A 197 -14.45 0.88 15.53
C SER A 197 -12.99 0.42 15.64
N LEU A 198 -12.30 0.87 16.68
CA LEU A 198 -10.97 0.38 17.03
C LEU A 198 -11.11 -1.00 17.67
N GLU A 199 -10.59 -2.04 17.01
CA GLU A 199 -10.68 -3.42 17.50
C GLU A 199 -9.44 -3.80 18.30
N HIS A 200 -8.26 -3.42 17.83
CA HIS A 200 -6.99 -3.76 18.46
C HIS A 200 -6.00 -2.62 18.37
N THR A 201 -5.21 -2.45 19.45
CA THR A 201 -4.02 -1.61 19.50
C THR A 201 -2.86 -2.49 19.91
N ILE A 202 -1.84 -2.56 19.08
CA ILE A 202 -0.64 -3.35 19.30
C ILE A 202 0.53 -2.38 19.49
N LYS A 203 1.16 -2.44 20.66
CA LYS A 203 2.36 -1.65 20.93
C LYS A 203 3.56 -2.31 20.28
N ILE A 204 4.39 -1.52 19.63
CA ILE A 204 5.66 -1.95 19.01
C ILE A 204 6.79 -1.24 19.73
N ASP A 205 7.73 -1.99 20.25
CA ASP A 205 8.83 -1.44 21.05
C ASP A 205 10.10 -1.18 20.22
N ASN A 206 10.25 -1.86 19.07
CA ASN A 206 11.36 -1.66 18.15
C ASN A 206 10.97 -0.71 17.02
N GLU A 207 11.94 -0.05 16.41
CA GLU A 207 11.71 0.77 15.22
C GLU A 207 11.15 -0.06 14.07
N ILE A 208 10.10 0.46 13.42
CA ILE A 208 9.48 -0.17 12.25
C ILE A 208 10.22 0.29 11.00
N GLU A 209 11.00 -0.59 10.38
CA GLU A 209 11.69 -0.30 9.14
C GLU A 209 10.79 -0.46 7.90
N ARG A 210 9.89 -1.44 7.96
CA ARG A 210 8.98 -1.72 6.84
C ARG A 210 7.68 -2.34 7.28
N VAL A 211 6.62 -1.93 6.60
CA VAL A 211 5.28 -2.55 6.70
C VAL A 211 4.91 -3.17 5.36
N PHE A 212 4.26 -4.31 5.39
CA PHE A 212 3.72 -4.96 4.19
C PHE A 212 2.44 -5.74 4.53
N TYR A 213 1.55 -5.89 3.55
CA TYR A 213 0.20 -6.34 3.78
C TYR A 213 -0.23 -7.47 2.84
N SER A 214 -1.18 -8.28 3.31
CA SER A 214 -2.05 -9.10 2.49
C SER A 214 -3.50 -8.93 2.99
N ASP A 215 -4.45 -9.61 2.36
CA ASP A 215 -5.84 -9.65 2.79
C ASP A 215 -6.08 -10.27 4.19
N GLN A 216 -5.06 -10.95 4.76
CA GLN A 216 -5.13 -11.70 6.01
C GLN A 216 -4.09 -11.30 7.04
N TYR A 217 -3.00 -10.63 6.61
CA TYR A 217 -1.83 -10.41 7.46
C TYR A 217 -1.27 -8.99 7.34
N ILE A 218 -0.72 -8.54 8.46
CA ILE A 218 0.06 -7.31 8.60
C ILE A 218 1.47 -7.77 8.97
N GLY A 219 2.45 -7.51 8.11
CA GLY A 219 3.85 -7.84 8.32
C GLY A 219 4.67 -6.59 8.68
N LEU A 220 5.52 -6.73 9.67
CA LEU A 220 6.47 -5.70 10.09
C LEU A 220 7.88 -6.27 10.00
N VAL A 221 8.77 -5.49 9.41
CA VAL A 221 10.21 -5.66 9.64
C VAL A 221 10.63 -4.60 10.63
N LEU A 222 11.23 -5.04 11.72
CA LEU A 222 11.66 -4.20 12.83
C LEU A 222 13.18 -4.21 12.90
N ASP A 223 13.78 -3.09 13.32
CA ASP A 223 15.19 -3.05 13.68
C ASP A 223 15.46 -4.00 14.85
N ASN A 224 16.52 -4.79 14.74
CA ASN A 224 16.97 -5.74 15.75
C ASN A 224 18.51 -5.74 15.89
N SER A 225 19.16 -4.67 15.43
CA SER A 225 20.60 -4.55 15.29
C SER A 225 21.38 -4.80 16.60
N GLU A 226 20.75 -4.57 17.76
CA GLU A 226 21.36 -4.80 19.08
C GLU A 226 21.40 -6.28 19.50
N SER A 227 20.70 -7.18 18.80
CA SER A 227 20.44 -8.56 19.26
C SER A 227 21.02 -9.68 18.39
N GLY A 228 21.93 -9.37 17.47
CA GLY A 228 22.64 -10.36 16.63
C GLY A 228 22.17 -10.33 15.18
N ASP A 229 21.00 -10.91 14.84
CA ASP A 229 20.43 -10.73 13.50
C ASP A 229 19.89 -9.29 13.38
N PRO A 230 20.19 -8.57 12.29
CA PRO A 230 19.85 -7.14 12.19
C PRO A 230 18.35 -6.85 12.10
N TYR A 231 17.55 -7.84 11.73
CA TYR A 231 16.12 -7.65 11.49
C TYR A 231 15.27 -8.62 12.28
N LYS A 232 14.11 -8.14 12.73
CA LYS A 232 13.05 -8.94 13.31
C LYS A 232 11.81 -8.90 12.42
N LEU A 233 11.30 -10.06 12.05
CA LEU A 233 10.08 -10.22 11.27
C LEU A 233 8.93 -10.59 12.20
N VAL A 234 7.93 -9.71 12.29
CA VAL A 234 6.72 -9.95 13.06
C VAL A 234 5.52 -9.91 12.14
N VAL A 235 4.61 -10.86 12.29
CA VAL A 235 3.37 -10.89 11.50
C VAL A 235 2.18 -11.02 12.44
N TYR A 236 1.21 -10.14 12.23
CA TYR A 236 -0.10 -10.20 12.89
C TYR A 236 -1.17 -10.60 11.88
N ASN A 237 -2.18 -11.32 12.34
CA ASN A 237 -3.39 -11.51 11.55
C ASN A 237 -4.38 -10.35 11.78
N THR A 238 -5.47 -10.35 11.03
CA THR A 238 -6.52 -9.31 11.12
C THR A 238 -7.28 -9.28 12.46
N SER A 239 -7.11 -10.28 13.33
CA SER A 239 -7.63 -10.26 14.71
C SER A 239 -6.59 -9.78 15.74
N GLY A 240 -5.51 -9.14 15.31
CA GLY A 240 -4.45 -8.62 16.17
C GLY A 240 -3.56 -9.69 16.82
N LYS A 241 -3.75 -10.97 16.46
CA LYS A 241 -2.93 -12.05 17.01
C LYS A 241 -1.61 -12.15 16.26
N GLN A 242 -0.51 -12.13 16.99
CA GLN A 242 0.82 -12.42 16.46
C GLN A 242 0.91 -13.89 16.01
N VAL A 243 1.26 -14.11 14.74
CA VAL A 243 1.33 -15.45 14.11
C VAL A 243 2.76 -15.82 13.69
N LEU A 244 3.65 -14.85 13.62
CA LEU A 244 5.09 -15.05 13.41
C LEU A 244 5.88 -14.04 14.25
N ASP A 245 6.97 -14.50 14.83
CA ASP A 245 8.00 -13.69 15.48
C ASP A 245 9.32 -14.43 15.29
N THR A 246 10.23 -13.86 14.51
CA THR A 246 11.53 -14.48 14.21
C THR A 246 12.51 -13.42 13.75
N THR A 247 13.79 -13.73 13.80
CA THR A 247 14.86 -12.88 13.29
C THR A 247 15.38 -13.38 11.95
N PHE A 248 16.01 -12.50 11.20
CA PHE A 248 16.68 -12.84 9.95
C PHE A 248 17.82 -11.87 9.63
N SER A 249 18.75 -12.32 8.78
CA SER A 249 19.99 -11.58 8.49
C SER A 249 20.15 -11.16 7.02
N ILE A 250 19.27 -11.62 6.10
CA ILE A 250 19.34 -11.19 4.71
C ILE A 250 19.12 -9.68 4.60
N GLN A 251 20.05 -8.97 3.98
CA GLN A 251 19.89 -7.56 3.60
C GLN A 251 18.83 -7.49 2.50
N TYR A 252 17.60 -7.17 2.86
CA TYR A 252 16.47 -7.16 1.92
C TYR A 252 16.30 -5.81 1.22
N THR A 253 15.84 -5.84 -0.02
CA THR A 253 15.32 -4.67 -0.74
C THR A 253 13.80 -4.74 -0.88
N ASN A 254 13.25 -5.96 -0.88
CA ASN A 254 11.82 -6.20 -0.91
C ASN A 254 11.40 -7.30 0.08
N VAL A 255 10.23 -7.10 0.69
CA VAL A 255 9.56 -8.09 1.53
C VAL A 255 8.08 -8.09 1.18
N GLN A 256 7.51 -9.29 1.01
CA GLN A 256 6.11 -9.44 0.62
C GLN A 256 5.54 -10.79 1.04
N PHE A 257 4.21 -10.87 1.11
CA PHE A 257 3.54 -12.14 1.36
C PHE A 257 3.39 -12.99 0.08
N ASP A 258 3.50 -14.30 0.25
CA ASP A 258 3.05 -15.33 -0.70
C ASP A 258 2.12 -16.30 0.06
N GLY A 259 0.85 -15.98 0.12
CA GLY A 259 -0.14 -16.70 0.92
C GLY A 259 0.25 -16.77 2.40
N LYS A 260 0.62 -17.97 2.89
CA LYS A 260 1.10 -18.22 4.26
C LYS A 260 2.63 -18.30 4.35
N SER A 261 3.32 -17.54 3.53
CA SER A 261 4.77 -17.42 3.55
C SER A 261 5.17 -15.97 3.32
N VAL A 262 6.39 -15.63 3.69
CA VAL A 262 7.02 -14.33 3.45
C VAL A 262 8.21 -14.54 2.52
N ILE A 263 8.29 -13.74 1.46
CA ILE A 263 9.45 -13.62 0.58
C ILE A 263 10.25 -12.41 1.05
N MET A 264 11.52 -12.59 1.29
CA MET A 264 12.51 -11.53 1.50
C MET A 264 13.53 -11.64 0.38
N SER A 265 13.76 -10.59 -0.38
CA SER A 265 14.64 -10.62 -1.53
C SER A 265 15.54 -9.39 -1.64
N ASN A 266 16.65 -9.56 -2.32
CA ASN A 266 17.55 -8.50 -2.75
C ASN A 266 18.07 -8.79 -4.17
N ALA A 267 19.04 -8.00 -4.64
CA ALA A 267 19.60 -8.16 -5.98
C ALA A 267 20.31 -9.50 -6.23
N SER A 268 20.71 -10.23 -5.20
CA SER A 268 21.53 -11.44 -5.33
C SER A 268 20.88 -12.72 -4.78
N SER A 269 19.80 -12.59 -4.01
CA SER A 269 19.20 -13.76 -3.37
C SER A 269 17.73 -13.53 -3.00
N PHE A 270 17.00 -14.61 -2.74
CA PHE A 270 15.74 -14.54 -2.00
C PHE A 270 15.62 -15.67 -0.98
N VAL A 271 14.94 -15.37 0.10
CA VAL A 271 14.57 -16.31 1.16
C VAL A 271 13.05 -16.43 1.21
N LEU A 272 12.56 -17.66 1.28
CA LEU A 272 11.16 -17.95 1.54
C LEU A 272 11.02 -18.51 2.95
N MET A 273 10.17 -17.90 3.75
CA MET A 273 9.92 -18.32 5.14
C MET A 273 8.41 -18.55 5.35
N ASN A 274 8.05 -19.60 6.05
CA ASN A 274 6.65 -19.86 6.41
C ASN A 274 6.25 -19.15 7.72
N MET A 275 4.94 -19.14 8.04
CA MET A 275 4.41 -18.52 9.27
C MET A 275 4.79 -19.23 10.58
N ARG A 276 5.68 -20.23 10.53
CA ARG A 276 6.29 -20.88 11.72
C ARG A 276 7.76 -20.47 11.91
N GLY A 277 8.25 -19.50 11.10
CA GLY A 277 9.65 -19.09 11.12
C GLY A 277 10.61 -20.08 10.45
N LYS A 278 10.09 -21.13 9.78
CA LYS A 278 10.96 -22.09 9.07
C LYS A 278 11.28 -21.55 7.68
N GLN A 279 12.56 -21.44 7.38
CA GLN A 279 13.06 -21.16 6.05
C GLN A 279 12.76 -22.36 5.13
N LEU A 280 12.02 -22.10 4.05
CA LEU A 280 11.60 -23.09 3.05
C LEU A 280 12.55 -23.12 1.86
N ALA A 281 13.14 -21.99 1.53
CA ALA A 281 14.12 -21.83 0.46
C ALA A 281 15.08 -20.70 0.79
N ASP A 282 16.30 -20.84 0.26
CA ASP A 282 17.33 -19.81 0.20
C ASP A 282 18.04 -19.98 -1.14
N ILE A 283 17.83 -19.03 -2.02
CA ILE A 283 18.27 -19.10 -3.42
C ILE A 283 19.16 -17.91 -3.72
N SER A 284 20.36 -18.19 -4.19
CA SER A 284 21.26 -17.19 -4.72
C SER A 284 21.15 -17.13 -6.24
N PHE A 285 21.35 -15.94 -6.79
CA PHE A 285 21.29 -15.67 -8.23
C PHE A 285 22.68 -15.28 -8.76
N ASP A 286 23.05 -15.85 -9.91
CA ASP A 286 24.31 -15.53 -10.60
C ASP A 286 24.28 -14.14 -11.27
N MET A 287 23.10 -13.55 -11.42
CA MET A 287 22.90 -12.23 -12.03
C MET A 287 21.97 -11.38 -11.16
N PRO A 288 22.20 -10.05 -11.11
CA PRO A 288 21.36 -9.16 -10.33
C PRO A 288 19.88 -9.25 -10.71
N VAL A 289 19.04 -9.43 -9.71
CA VAL A 289 17.60 -9.53 -9.78
C VAL A 289 16.97 -8.20 -9.35
N ILE A 290 15.94 -7.77 -10.08
CA ILE A 290 15.16 -6.58 -9.76
C ILE A 290 14.09 -6.95 -8.74
N ASP A 291 13.38 -8.07 -8.98
CA ASP A 291 12.31 -8.53 -8.09
C ASP A 291 12.04 -10.03 -8.23
N VAL A 292 11.45 -10.62 -7.18
CA VAL A 292 10.97 -12.00 -7.14
C VAL A 292 9.49 -11.97 -6.79
N LEU A 293 8.64 -12.29 -7.75
CA LEU A 293 7.20 -12.15 -7.64
C LEU A 293 6.49 -13.50 -7.48
N PRO A 294 5.55 -13.65 -6.54
CA PRO A 294 4.71 -14.84 -6.45
C PRO A 294 3.80 -14.94 -7.68
N THR A 295 3.61 -16.15 -8.19
CA THR A 295 2.74 -16.38 -9.35
C THR A 295 1.31 -16.78 -8.99
N GLY A 296 1.03 -16.99 -7.70
CA GLY A 296 -0.19 -17.62 -7.21
C GLY A 296 -0.19 -19.16 -7.31
N SER A 297 0.83 -19.74 -7.96
CA SER A 297 1.04 -21.19 -7.99
C SER A 297 2.06 -21.58 -6.95
N ARG A 298 1.74 -22.57 -6.12
CA ARG A 298 2.59 -23.00 -5.00
C ARG A 298 4.02 -23.31 -5.45
N GLY A 299 4.98 -22.63 -4.84
CA GLY A 299 6.41 -22.80 -5.08
C GLY A 299 6.88 -22.35 -6.47
N VAL A 300 6.08 -21.59 -7.20
CA VAL A 300 6.46 -21.03 -8.51
C VAL A 300 6.58 -19.52 -8.40
N TYR A 301 7.73 -18.98 -8.78
CA TYR A 301 8.05 -17.56 -8.70
C TYR A 301 8.49 -17.02 -10.05
N THR A 302 8.16 -15.78 -10.32
CA THR A 302 8.70 -15.02 -11.45
C THR A 302 9.90 -14.22 -10.97
N VAL A 303 11.08 -14.49 -11.51
CA VAL A 303 12.30 -13.73 -11.27
C VAL A 303 12.48 -12.73 -12.40
N VAL A 304 12.54 -11.46 -12.04
CA VAL A 304 12.71 -10.34 -12.97
C VAL A 304 14.11 -9.79 -12.84
N ASN A 305 14.85 -9.72 -13.94
CA ASN A 305 16.11 -8.98 -13.99
C ASN A 305 16.14 -8.00 -15.19
N SER A 306 17.24 -7.31 -15.41
CA SER A 306 17.35 -6.31 -16.48
C SER A 306 17.29 -6.89 -17.89
N LYS A 307 17.58 -8.19 -18.07
CA LYS A 307 17.73 -8.84 -19.38
C LYS A 307 16.61 -9.82 -19.71
N TYR A 308 16.12 -10.54 -18.69
CA TYR A 308 15.10 -11.58 -18.89
C TYR A 308 14.14 -11.67 -17.70
N ILE A 309 13.05 -12.34 -17.95
CA ILE A 309 12.05 -12.75 -16.98
C ILE A 309 11.95 -14.26 -17.07
N GLN A 310 12.13 -14.94 -15.96
CA GLN A 310 12.07 -16.39 -15.90
C GLN A 310 11.18 -16.87 -14.77
N SER A 311 10.58 -18.03 -14.97
CA SER A 311 9.86 -18.72 -13.90
C SER A 311 10.79 -19.75 -13.25
N ILE A 312 10.87 -19.73 -11.93
CA ILE A 312 11.56 -20.74 -11.15
C ILE A 312 10.52 -21.56 -10.36
N LYS A 313 10.79 -22.85 -10.19
CA LYS A 313 9.96 -23.74 -9.37
C LYS A 313 10.82 -24.35 -8.27
N LEU A 314 10.44 -24.11 -7.03
CA LEU A 314 11.03 -24.77 -5.88
C LEU A 314 10.62 -26.26 -5.90
N LYS A 315 11.58 -27.13 -5.59
CA LYS A 315 11.36 -28.58 -5.51
C LYS A 315 10.91 -28.99 -4.12
#